data_eb55fd1ca22e1a7bdeced3ab4a5e8293
#
_entry.id   eb55fd1ca22e1a7bdeced3ab4a5e8293
#
_cell.length_a   1.000
_cell.length_b   1.000
_cell.length_c   1.000
_cell.angle_alpha   90.00
_cell.angle_beta   90.00
_cell.angle_gamma   90.00
#
_symmetry.space_group_name_H-M   'P 1'
#
loop_
_entity.id
_entity.type
_entity.pdbx_description
1 polymer ?
#
loop_
_entity_poly.entity_id
_entity_poly.type
_entity_poly.pdbx_seq_one_letter_code
_entity_poly.pdbx_strand_id
1 'polypeptide(L)'
;MSESEIIWFIFILISGVVFLTYFIQVRRRRVKDEKRKKEAESLGTDKPLNQYPQIDYYRCIGCGACVRACPEGGVLGLVHGKATIINGLKCVGHGMCAEACPVNGIKVGLGDIKTRDDIPILSASNETNLPGIYIAGELGGLALIKNAITQGNKVVNDIIKNLGNGSSEDCFDVVIVGAGPAGLSAALTAKQHNLRFMLIDQQNAGGTILQYPRKKVVMTKPVEIPLFGWLKKHEYTKEELLDIWEEIQQKFQLKVKTNEKLENIEKMNKKYKLTTKSSTYLASNVVLALGRRGTPRKLNVPGEDKSKVMYKLLDAETYQNEDILIVGGGDSAVEAAMGLARQPGNNVTISYRKSRFVRIKTRNEQLISRMIDDRKITVFFDSNIVQIGDRDVTIKNDQEEFSIPNSYVFIFAGGEPPLPLMHKIGIKFGGELESDF
;
A
#
# COMPACT_ATOMS: atom_id res chain seq x y z
N MET A 1 61.98 -0.16 -26.05
CA MET A 1 60.82 0.67 -25.82
C MET A 1 61.25 1.92 -25.09
N SER A 2 60.92 3.07 -25.59
CA SER A 2 61.15 4.33 -24.87
C SER A 2 60.24 4.40 -23.63
N GLU A 3 60.60 5.22 -22.62
CA GLU A 3 59.76 5.39 -21.43
C GLU A 3 58.33 5.80 -21.78
N SER A 4 58.15 6.61 -22.82
CA SER A 4 56.84 7.01 -23.31
C SER A 4 56.04 5.84 -23.90
N GLU A 5 56.64 4.91 -24.59
CA GLU A 5 55.96 3.71 -25.13
C GLU A 5 55.51 2.78 -24.01
N ILE A 6 56.27 2.67 -22.93
CA ILE A 6 55.89 1.87 -21.76
C ILE A 6 54.69 2.51 -21.04
N ILE A 7 54.68 3.84 -20.86
CA ILE A 7 53.56 4.57 -20.24
C ILE A 7 52.28 4.40 -21.05
N TRP A 8 52.34 4.56 -22.37
CA TRP A 8 51.20 4.37 -23.25
C TRP A 8 50.67 2.93 -23.23
N PHE A 9 51.58 1.94 -23.20
CA PHE A 9 51.21 0.53 -23.12
C PHE A 9 50.46 0.23 -21.80
N ILE A 10 50.98 0.71 -20.67
CA ILE A 10 50.35 0.56 -19.36
C ILE A 10 48.97 1.25 -19.33
N PHE A 11 48.87 2.46 -19.88
CA PHE A 11 47.62 3.19 -19.95
C PHE A 11 46.55 2.44 -20.75
N ILE A 12 46.92 1.93 -21.93
CA ILE A 12 46.03 1.14 -22.78
C ILE A 12 45.58 -0.15 -22.07
N LEU A 13 46.52 -0.84 -21.41
CA LEU A 13 46.25 -2.06 -20.68
C LEU A 13 45.24 -1.81 -19.53
N ILE A 14 45.51 -0.81 -18.69
CA ILE A 14 44.63 -0.45 -17.58
C ILE A 14 43.23 -0.04 -18.09
N SER A 15 43.18 0.82 -19.12
CA SER A 15 41.94 1.24 -19.75
C SER A 15 41.19 0.03 -20.32
N GLY A 16 41.87 -0.89 -20.99
CA GLY A 16 41.28 -2.12 -21.52
C GLY A 16 40.68 -3.00 -20.42
N VAL A 17 41.36 -3.17 -19.30
CA VAL A 17 40.87 -3.93 -18.14
C VAL A 17 39.63 -3.26 -17.55
N VAL A 18 39.65 -1.93 -17.39
CA VAL A 18 38.49 -1.17 -16.86
C VAL A 18 37.31 -1.29 -17.80
N PHE A 19 37.48 -1.11 -19.10
CA PHE A 19 36.41 -1.25 -20.09
C PHE A 19 35.88 -2.69 -20.16
N LEU A 20 36.76 -3.70 -20.12
CA LEU A 20 36.35 -5.10 -20.14
C LEU A 20 35.53 -5.48 -18.90
N THR A 21 35.99 -5.11 -17.72
CA THR A 21 35.27 -5.36 -16.45
C THR A 21 33.94 -4.65 -16.43
N TYR A 22 33.85 -3.38 -16.87
CA TYR A 22 32.61 -2.64 -17.01
C TYR A 22 31.66 -3.33 -17.99
N PHE A 23 32.13 -3.72 -19.17
CA PHE A 23 31.33 -4.40 -20.18
C PHE A 23 30.76 -5.74 -19.67
N ILE A 24 31.60 -6.53 -19.00
CA ILE A 24 31.15 -7.79 -18.38
C ILE A 24 30.06 -7.55 -17.31
N GLN A 25 30.25 -6.53 -16.46
CA GLN A 25 29.25 -6.19 -15.45
C GLN A 25 27.91 -5.75 -16.05
N VAL A 26 27.97 -4.88 -17.08
CA VAL A 26 26.76 -4.42 -17.79
C VAL A 26 26.05 -5.58 -18.46
N ARG A 27 26.79 -6.46 -19.14
CA ARG A 27 26.22 -7.66 -19.78
C ARG A 27 25.56 -8.60 -18.76
N ARG A 28 26.24 -8.89 -17.66
CA ARG A 28 25.71 -9.73 -16.57
C ARG A 28 24.42 -9.14 -15.98
N ARG A 29 24.37 -7.82 -15.76
CA ARG A 29 23.17 -7.15 -15.26
C ARG A 29 22.01 -7.28 -16.25
N ARG A 30 22.24 -7.04 -17.54
CA ARG A 30 21.18 -7.16 -18.58
C ARG A 30 20.60 -8.56 -18.63
N VAL A 31 21.45 -9.60 -18.69
CA VAL A 31 20.99 -10.99 -18.71
C VAL A 31 20.20 -11.33 -17.43
N LYS A 32 20.66 -10.84 -16.27
CA LYS A 32 19.94 -11.01 -15.02
C LYS A 32 18.58 -10.34 -15.04
N ASP A 33 18.47 -9.10 -15.53
CA ASP A 33 17.22 -8.35 -15.59
C ASP A 33 16.23 -8.97 -16.59
N GLU A 34 16.69 -9.44 -17.74
CA GLU A 34 15.85 -10.17 -18.71
C GLU A 34 15.29 -11.48 -18.12
N LYS A 35 16.13 -12.25 -17.41
CA LYS A 35 15.68 -13.47 -16.72
C LYS A 35 14.62 -13.15 -15.68
N ARG A 36 14.85 -12.13 -14.85
CA ARG A 36 13.92 -11.70 -13.81
C ARG A 36 12.60 -11.20 -14.41
N LYS A 37 12.64 -10.52 -15.55
CA LYS A 37 11.44 -10.07 -16.25
C LYS A 37 10.59 -11.25 -16.71
N LYS A 38 11.17 -12.21 -17.42
CA LYS A 38 10.48 -13.43 -17.87
C LYS A 38 9.87 -14.19 -16.70
N GLU A 39 10.60 -14.29 -15.60
CA GLU A 39 10.14 -14.93 -14.37
C GLU A 39 8.97 -14.16 -13.73
N ALA A 40 9.02 -12.84 -13.70
CA ALA A 40 7.93 -12.01 -13.19
C ALA A 40 6.66 -12.13 -14.05
N GLU A 41 6.82 -12.17 -15.38
CA GLU A 41 5.73 -12.40 -16.33
C GLU A 41 5.07 -13.77 -16.11
N SER A 42 5.86 -14.84 -15.94
CA SER A 42 5.31 -16.19 -15.67
C SER A 42 4.54 -16.29 -14.36
N LEU A 43 4.90 -15.47 -13.36
CA LEU A 43 4.25 -15.40 -12.04
C LEU A 43 3.12 -14.37 -11.98
N GLY A 44 2.90 -13.58 -13.05
CA GLY A 44 1.94 -12.47 -13.09
C GLY A 44 2.28 -11.35 -12.10
N THR A 45 3.57 -11.11 -11.83
CA THR A 45 4.05 -10.07 -10.90
C THR A 45 4.60 -8.84 -11.60
N ASP A 46 4.63 -8.85 -12.93
CA ASP A 46 5.08 -7.75 -13.79
C ASP A 46 4.13 -6.55 -13.75
N LYS A 47 2.82 -6.80 -13.50
CA LYS A 47 1.78 -5.77 -13.48
C LYS A 47 1.69 -5.09 -12.12
N PRO A 48 1.83 -3.76 -12.05
CA PRO A 48 1.68 -3.01 -10.81
C PRO A 48 0.20 -2.90 -10.41
N LEU A 49 -0.06 -2.87 -9.08
CA LEU A 49 -1.42 -2.73 -8.54
C LEU A 49 -1.85 -1.28 -8.34
N ASN A 50 -0.89 -0.38 -8.10
CA ASN A 50 -1.13 1.03 -7.80
C ASN A 50 -0.47 1.92 -8.87
N GLN A 51 -0.14 3.16 -8.50
CA GLN A 51 0.67 4.04 -9.33
C GLN A 51 2.06 3.45 -9.60
N TYR A 52 2.55 3.63 -10.81
CA TYR A 52 3.81 3.05 -11.25
C TYR A 52 4.53 3.93 -12.28
N PRO A 53 5.84 3.70 -12.54
CA PRO A 53 6.58 4.45 -13.53
C PRO A 53 6.14 4.08 -14.96
N GLN A 54 5.62 5.05 -15.67
CA GLN A 54 5.38 5.02 -17.12
C GLN A 54 6.63 5.52 -17.80
N ILE A 55 7.24 4.68 -18.63
CA ILE A 55 8.54 4.95 -19.24
C ILE A 55 8.34 5.32 -20.70
N ASP A 56 8.76 6.52 -21.05
CA ASP A 56 8.86 6.94 -22.45
C ASP A 56 10.14 6.32 -23.07
N TYR A 57 9.95 5.28 -23.85
CA TYR A 57 11.06 4.56 -24.48
C TYR A 57 11.82 5.40 -25.51
N TYR A 58 11.21 6.42 -26.08
CA TYR A 58 11.89 7.33 -27.03
C TYR A 58 12.87 8.24 -26.29
N ARG A 59 12.49 8.75 -25.15
CA ARG A 59 13.36 9.60 -24.31
C ARG A 59 14.37 8.81 -23.49
N CYS A 60 14.10 7.55 -23.17
CA CYS A 60 14.96 6.75 -22.32
C CYS A 60 16.32 6.49 -22.99
N ILE A 61 17.41 6.90 -22.34
CA ILE A 61 18.81 6.66 -22.79
C ILE A 61 19.47 5.44 -22.15
N GLY A 62 18.75 4.67 -21.31
CA GLY A 62 19.27 3.46 -20.69
C GLY A 62 20.35 3.67 -19.61
N CYS A 63 20.47 4.86 -19.05
CA CYS A 63 21.51 5.20 -18.06
C CYS A 63 21.37 4.48 -16.70
N GLY A 64 20.22 3.88 -16.40
CA GLY A 64 19.95 3.14 -15.17
C GLY A 64 19.82 4.01 -13.91
N ALA A 65 19.76 5.34 -14.00
CA ALA A 65 19.58 6.21 -12.84
C ALA A 65 18.31 5.87 -12.06
N CYS A 66 17.20 5.63 -12.75
CA CYS A 66 15.93 5.24 -12.18
C CYS A 66 15.97 3.89 -11.43
N VAL A 67 16.78 2.94 -11.92
CA VAL A 67 16.98 1.63 -11.28
C VAL A 67 17.72 1.80 -9.95
N ARG A 68 18.75 2.64 -9.93
CA ARG A 68 19.54 2.93 -8.71
C ARG A 68 18.78 3.75 -7.68
N ALA A 69 17.93 4.67 -8.14
CA ALA A 69 17.15 5.55 -7.27
C ALA A 69 15.93 4.86 -6.64
N CYS A 70 15.54 3.66 -7.11
CA CYS A 70 14.38 2.96 -6.58
C CYS A 70 14.73 2.31 -5.22
N PRO A 71 14.10 2.75 -4.10
CA PRO A 71 14.41 2.21 -2.77
C PRO A 71 13.90 0.79 -2.57
N GLU A 72 12.87 0.37 -3.31
CA GLU A 72 12.29 -0.96 -3.17
C GLU A 72 13.16 -2.06 -3.81
N GLY A 73 14.05 -1.69 -4.72
CA GLY A 73 14.89 -2.64 -5.44
C GLY A 73 14.08 -3.61 -6.32
N GLY A 74 14.63 -3.97 -7.47
CA GLY A 74 14.03 -4.98 -8.32
C GLY A 74 12.70 -4.64 -9.00
N VAL A 75 12.14 -3.45 -8.79
CA VAL A 75 10.97 -2.94 -9.53
C VAL A 75 11.34 -2.65 -10.97
N LEU A 76 12.46 -1.96 -11.17
CA LEU A 76 12.98 -1.56 -12.47
C LEU A 76 14.29 -2.30 -12.81
N GLY A 77 14.53 -2.50 -14.09
CA GLY A 77 15.77 -3.01 -14.65
C GLY A 77 16.05 -2.43 -16.02
N LEU A 78 17.17 -2.87 -16.63
CA LEU A 78 17.53 -2.49 -17.99
C LEU A 78 17.37 -3.70 -18.92
N VAL A 79 16.35 -3.67 -19.77
CA VAL A 79 16.08 -4.68 -20.79
C VAL A 79 16.21 -4.04 -22.17
N HIS A 80 16.98 -4.67 -23.07
CA HIS A 80 17.29 -4.12 -24.40
C HIS A 80 17.80 -2.67 -24.37
N GLY A 81 18.58 -2.31 -23.33
CA GLY A 81 19.16 -0.97 -23.19
C GLY A 81 18.18 0.12 -22.75
N LYS A 82 16.95 -0.23 -22.37
CA LYS A 82 15.93 0.70 -21.89
C LYS A 82 15.47 0.33 -20.49
N ALA A 83 15.11 1.32 -19.70
CA ALA A 83 14.46 1.07 -18.41
C ALA A 83 13.15 0.33 -18.64
N THR A 84 12.88 -0.67 -17.82
CA THR A 84 11.69 -1.53 -17.94
C THR A 84 11.22 -1.95 -16.56
N ILE A 85 9.91 -2.11 -16.39
CA ILE A 85 9.35 -2.70 -15.16
C ILE A 85 9.67 -4.19 -15.17
N ILE A 86 10.33 -4.65 -14.11
CA ILE A 86 10.63 -6.07 -13.89
C ILE A 86 9.55 -6.67 -12.99
N ASN A 87 9.38 -6.14 -11.78
CA ASN A 87 8.37 -6.60 -10.82
C ASN A 87 7.49 -5.43 -10.39
N GLY A 88 6.34 -5.29 -11.05
CA GLY A 88 5.39 -4.22 -10.80
C GLY A 88 4.74 -4.29 -9.42
N LEU A 89 4.55 -5.51 -8.87
CA LEU A 89 3.93 -5.69 -7.55
C LEU A 89 4.79 -5.12 -6.39
N LYS A 90 6.09 -4.95 -6.58
CA LYS A 90 6.98 -4.30 -5.59
C LYS A 90 6.89 -2.77 -5.65
N CYS A 91 6.28 -2.20 -6.69
CA CYS A 91 6.19 -0.75 -6.83
C CYS A 91 5.14 -0.15 -5.90
N VAL A 92 5.54 0.84 -5.11
CA VAL A 92 4.63 1.61 -4.23
C VAL A 92 4.44 3.05 -4.71
N GLY A 93 5.06 3.42 -5.85
CA GLY A 93 4.85 4.72 -6.48
C GLY A 93 5.57 5.91 -5.85
N HIS A 94 6.74 5.74 -5.23
CA HIS A 94 7.49 6.82 -4.57
C HIS A 94 7.82 8.01 -5.49
N GLY A 95 7.99 7.77 -6.81
CA GLY A 95 8.34 8.81 -7.77
C GLY A 95 9.84 9.12 -7.86
N MET A 96 10.70 8.55 -7.00
CA MET A 96 12.15 8.81 -7.03
C MET A 96 12.82 8.42 -8.36
N CYS A 97 12.28 7.43 -9.06
CA CYS A 97 12.73 7.05 -10.41
C CYS A 97 12.47 8.15 -11.45
N ALA A 98 11.38 8.89 -11.33
CA ALA A 98 11.08 10.02 -12.19
C ALA A 98 11.97 11.23 -11.86
N GLU A 99 12.16 11.53 -10.57
CA GLU A 99 13.04 12.61 -10.10
C GLU A 99 14.51 12.38 -10.53
N ALA A 100 14.97 11.13 -10.52
CA ALA A 100 16.34 10.77 -10.92
C ALA A 100 16.53 10.67 -12.43
N CYS A 101 15.50 10.83 -13.26
CA CYS A 101 15.60 10.69 -14.70
C CYS A 101 16.16 11.96 -15.35
N PRO A 102 17.41 11.93 -15.91
CA PRO A 102 18.03 13.16 -16.45
C PRO A 102 17.36 13.69 -17.73
N VAL A 103 16.54 12.83 -18.38
CA VAL A 103 15.86 13.19 -19.65
C VAL A 103 14.35 13.30 -19.48
N ASN A 104 13.84 13.31 -18.24
CA ASN A 104 12.41 13.36 -17.93
C ASN A 104 11.57 12.32 -18.70
N GLY A 105 12.15 11.15 -18.95
CA GLY A 105 11.52 10.05 -19.67
C GLY A 105 10.69 9.13 -18.78
N ILE A 106 10.40 9.52 -17.53
CA ILE A 106 9.58 8.72 -16.59
C ILE A 106 8.56 9.63 -15.92
N LYS A 107 7.31 9.19 -15.94
CA LYS A 107 6.22 9.77 -15.15
C LYS A 107 5.64 8.67 -14.25
N VAL A 108 5.22 9.03 -13.03
CA VAL A 108 4.58 8.07 -12.12
C VAL A 108 3.10 8.39 -12.04
N GLY A 109 2.27 7.42 -12.38
CA GLY A 109 0.82 7.56 -12.43
C GLY A 109 0.12 6.22 -12.44
N LEU A 110 -1.21 6.23 -12.52
CA LEU A 110 -2.06 5.01 -12.46
C LEU A 110 -2.06 4.19 -13.76
N GLY A 111 -1.52 4.74 -14.84
CA GLY A 111 -1.60 4.13 -16.16
C GLY A 111 -2.96 4.35 -16.82
N ASP A 112 -3.35 3.43 -17.67
CA ASP A 112 -4.66 3.46 -18.30
C ASP A 112 -5.74 2.99 -17.31
N ILE A 113 -6.53 3.93 -16.82
CA ILE A 113 -7.60 3.68 -15.86
C ILE A 113 -8.71 2.84 -16.51
N LYS A 114 -8.91 2.94 -17.81
CA LYS A 114 -9.96 2.23 -18.56
C LYS A 114 -9.84 0.70 -18.48
N THR A 115 -8.65 0.20 -18.18
CA THR A 115 -8.39 -1.24 -18.02
C THR A 115 -8.50 -1.71 -16.56
N ARG A 116 -8.93 -0.85 -15.64
CA ARG A 116 -8.91 -1.08 -14.20
C ARG A 116 -10.33 -1.08 -13.62
N ASP A 117 -10.80 -2.24 -13.21
CA ASP A 117 -12.07 -2.46 -12.53
C ASP A 117 -12.03 -2.23 -11.01
N ASP A 118 -10.82 -2.02 -10.47
CA ASP A 118 -10.57 -1.80 -9.04
C ASP A 118 -10.25 -0.33 -8.68
N ILE A 119 -10.27 0.58 -9.67
CA ILE A 119 -10.01 2.02 -9.47
C ILE A 119 -11.23 2.81 -9.91
N PRO A 120 -11.79 3.65 -9.02
CA PRO A 120 -12.94 4.49 -9.35
C PRO A 120 -12.54 5.57 -10.37
N ILE A 121 -13.51 5.94 -11.22
CA ILE A 121 -13.37 7.05 -12.14
C ILE A 121 -13.51 8.34 -11.34
N LEU A 122 -12.48 9.17 -11.38
CA LEU A 122 -12.43 10.43 -10.65
C LEU A 122 -12.11 11.59 -11.57
N SER A 123 -12.79 12.71 -11.34
CA SER A 123 -12.44 13.99 -11.96
C SER A 123 -11.10 14.52 -11.45
N ALA A 124 -10.62 15.63 -12.02
CA ALA A 124 -9.44 16.31 -11.53
C ALA A 124 -9.59 16.82 -10.07
N SER A 125 -10.80 17.03 -9.57
CA SER A 125 -11.12 17.38 -8.18
C SER A 125 -11.27 16.18 -7.25
N ASN A 126 -11.04 14.96 -7.73
CA ASN A 126 -11.31 13.70 -7.01
C ASN A 126 -12.82 13.44 -6.77
N GLU A 127 -13.69 14.10 -7.51
CA GLU A 127 -15.13 13.85 -7.50
C GLU A 127 -15.44 12.60 -8.33
N THR A 128 -16.39 11.78 -7.88
CA THR A 128 -16.85 10.58 -8.58
C THR A 128 -17.86 10.94 -9.68
N ASN A 129 -18.41 9.95 -10.37
CA ASN A 129 -19.57 10.14 -11.26
C ASN A 129 -20.86 10.61 -10.54
N LEU A 130 -20.87 10.59 -9.22
CA LEU A 130 -21.96 11.10 -8.39
C LEU A 130 -21.60 12.50 -7.87
N PRO A 131 -22.20 13.59 -8.41
CA PRO A 131 -21.84 14.96 -8.01
C PRO A 131 -21.99 15.19 -6.51
N GLY A 132 -20.94 15.70 -5.85
CA GLY A 132 -20.89 15.90 -4.40
C GLY A 132 -20.32 14.72 -3.62
N ILE A 133 -19.98 13.59 -4.27
CA ILE A 133 -19.26 12.47 -3.63
C ILE A 133 -17.82 12.46 -4.14
N TYR A 134 -16.88 12.60 -3.21
CA TYR A 134 -15.45 12.69 -3.46
C TYR A 134 -14.71 11.52 -2.83
N ILE A 135 -13.57 11.15 -3.40
CA ILE A 135 -12.67 10.13 -2.85
C ILE A 135 -11.32 10.74 -2.52
N ALA A 136 -10.83 10.49 -1.30
CA ALA A 136 -9.51 10.91 -0.87
C ALA A 136 -8.70 9.73 -0.31
N GLY A 137 -7.41 9.68 -0.65
CA GLY A 137 -6.48 8.65 -0.19
C GLY A 137 -6.38 7.44 -1.11
N GLU A 138 -5.92 6.33 -0.56
CA GLU A 138 -5.52 5.13 -1.30
C GLU A 138 -6.65 4.50 -2.13
N LEU A 139 -7.90 4.76 -1.78
CA LEU A 139 -9.06 4.27 -2.50
C LEU A 139 -9.08 4.75 -3.96
N GLY A 140 -8.59 5.96 -4.23
CA GLY A 140 -8.39 6.50 -5.57
C GLY A 140 -7.17 5.93 -6.32
N GLY A 141 -6.50 4.89 -5.78
CA GLY A 141 -5.36 4.22 -6.40
C GLY A 141 -4.00 4.84 -6.08
N LEU A 142 -3.94 5.98 -5.41
CA LEU A 142 -2.69 6.64 -5.04
C LEU A 142 -2.32 6.32 -3.58
N ALA A 143 -1.42 5.35 -3.39
CA ALA A 143 -0.84 5.04 -2.09
C ALA A 143 0.06 6.20 -1.59
N LEU A 144 0.60 6.08 -0.38
CA LEU A 144 1.45 6.99 0.39
C LEU A 144 0.66 8.01 1.23
N ILE A 145 1.14 8.18 2.46
CA ILE A 145 0.56 9.12 3.44
C ILE A 145 0.55 10.56 2.91
N LYS A 146 1.62 10.99 2.23
CA LYS A 146 1.67 12.29 1.58
C LYS A 146 0.50 12.51 0.63
N ASN A 147 0.24 11.54 -0.25
CA ASN A 147 -0.84 11.64 -1.23
C ASN A 147 -2.20 11.72 -0.53
N ALA A 148 -2.41 10.91 0.51
CA ALA A 148 -3.63 10.91 1.29
C ALA A 148 -3.90 12.28 1.94
N ILE A 149 -2.90 12.86 2.61
CA ILE A 149 -2.98 14.20 3.21
C ILE A 149 -3.27 15.26 2.15
N THR A 150 -2.51 15.27 1.05
CA THR A 150 -2.69 16.25 -0.03
C THR A 150 -4.07 16.16 -0.67
N GLN A 151 -4.59 14.93 -0.89
CA GLN A 151 -5.92 14.74 -1.46
C GLN A 151 -7.03 15.16 -0.51
N GLY A 152 -6.92 14.84 0.79
CA GLY A 152 -7.90 15.29 1.79
C GLY A 152 -8.05 16.80 1.81
N ASN A 153 -6.92 17.53 1.82
CA ASN A 153 -6.90 18.99 1.73
C ASN A 153 -7.53 19.50 0.41
N LYS A 154 -7.07 18.94 -0.72
CA LYS A 154 -7.54 19.34 -2.05
C LYS A 154 -9.04 19.19 -2.23
N VAL A 155 -9.59 18.04 -1.86
CA VAL A 155 -11.01 17.73 -2.02
C VAL A 155 -11.88 18.74 -1.28
N VAL A 156 -11.55 19.08 -0.02
CA VAL A 156 -12.34 20.05 0.74
C VAL A 156 -12.21 21.46 0.17
N ASN A 157 -11.02 21.86 -0.29
CA ASN A 157 -10.86 23.13 -0.99
C ASN A 157 -11.69 23.22 -2.29
N ASP A 158 -11.83 22.11 -3.01
CA ASP A 158 -12.68 22.07 -4.21
C ASP A 158 -14.17 22.07 -3.84
N ILE A 159 -14.58 21.41 -2.75
CA ILE A 159 -15.95 21.52 -2.20
C ILE A 159 -16.28 22.97 -1.87
N ILE A 160 -15.40 23.71 -1.19
CA ILE A 160 -15.60 25.11 -0.79
C ILE A 160 -15.87 26.01 -2.00
N LYS A 161 -15.16 25.82 -3.09
CA LYS A 161 -15.35 26.61 -4.33
C LYS A 161 -16.75 26.43 -4.92
N ASN A 162 -17.36 25.27 -4.69
CA ASN A 162 -18.64 24.89 -5.26
C ASN A 162 -19.80 24.95 -4.24
N LEU A 163 -19.51 25.33 -2.98
CA LEU A 163 -20.53 25.47 -1.95
C LEU A 163 -21.42 26.67 -2.27
N GLY A 164 -22.70 26.41 -2.51
CA GLY A 164 -23.72 27.47 -2.60
C GLY A 164 -24.00 28.06 -1.22
N ASN A 165 -24.65 29.24 -1.20
CA ASN A 165 -25.02 29.94 0.03
C ASN A 165 -26.01 29.10 0.87
N GLY A 166 -25.56 28.63 2.03
CA GLY A 166 -26.39 28.17 3.16
C GLY A 166 -26.83 26.71 3.15
N SER A 167 -26.15 25.89 3.97
CA SER A 167 -26.73 24.63 4.44
C SER A 167 -27.85 24.92 5.46
N SER A 168 -28.95 24.18 5.40
CA SER A 168 -29.99 24.21 6.44
C SER A 168 -29.41 23.69 7.78
N GLU A 169 -29.97 24.13 8.91
CA GLU A 169 -29.46 23.75 10.25
C GLU A 169 -29.36 22.23 10.48
N ASP A 170 -30.09 21.41 9.77
CA ASP A 170 -30.09 19.95 9.89
C ASP A 170 -29.17 19.21 8.89
N CYS A 171 -28.30 19.92 8.12
CA CYS A 171 -27.50 19.32 7.08
C CYS A 171 -26.02 19.73 7.20
N PHE A 172 -25.12 18.78 7.23
CA PHE A 172 -23.68 19.05 7.16
C PHE A 172 -23.27 19.54 5.78
N ASP A 173 -22.33 20.49 5.71
CA ASP A 173 -21.71 20.88 4.45
C ASP A 173 -20.92 19.69 3.86
N VAL A 174 -20.26 18.92 4.72
CA VAL A 174 -19.54 17.72 4.35
C VAL A 174 -19.55 16.66 5.48
N VAL A 175 -19.79 15.40 5.10
CA VAL A 175 -19.54 14.25 5.95
C VAL A 175 -18.29 13.53 5.42
N ILE A 176 -17.31 13.36 6.29
CA ILE A 176 -16.02 12.71 5.99
C ILE A 176 -16.05 11.31 6.60
N VAL A 177 -15.88 10.30 5.76
CA VAL A 177 -15.95 8.89 6.16
C VAL A 177 -14.57 8.28 6.13
N GLY A 178 -14.02 7.99 7.30
CA GLY A 178 -12.66 7.49 7.53
C GLY A 178 -11.77 8.54 8.17
N ALA A 179 -11.21 8.24 9.35
CA ALA A 179 -10.32 9.10 10.11
C ALA A 179 -8.84 8.70 9.99
N GLY A 180 -8.45 8.21 8.82
CA GLY A 180 -7.04 8.05 8.43
C GLY A 180 -6.41 9.38 7.98
N PRO A 181 -5.17 9.38 7.48
CA PRO A 181 -4.45 10.59 7.07
C PRO A 181 -5.23 11.49 6.10
N ALA A 182 -5.99 10.91 5.17
CA ALA A 182 -6.81 11.67 4.22
C ALA A 182 -8.00 12.35 4.91
N GLY A 183 -8.75 11.62 5.74
CA GLY A 183 -9.91 12.15 6.43
C GLY A 183 -9.55 13.18 7.50
N LEU A 184 -8.45 12.97 8.25
CA LEU A 184 -7.95 13.96 9.20
C LEU A 184 -7.55 15.26 8.50
N SER A 185 -6.84 15.17 7.37
CA SER A 185 -6.48 16.34 6.56
C SER A 185 -7.73 17.05 6.02
N ALA A 186 -8.72 16.30 5.53
CA ALA A 186 -10.00 16.85 5.08
C ALA A 186 -10.74 17.57 6.23
N ALA A 187 -10.78 16.97 7.42
CA ALA A 187 -11.44 17.56 8.60
C ALA A 187 -10.76 18.85 9.08
N LEU A 188 -9.41 18.87 9.05
CA LEU A 188 -8.65 20.08 9.37
C LEU A 188 -8.93 21.22 8.37
N THR A 189 -8.98 20.89 7.08
CA THR A 189 -9.33 21.88 6.05
C THR A 189 -10.76 22.36 6.21
N ALA A 190 -11.72 21.48 6.49
CA ALA A 190 -13.10 21.87 6.76
C ALA A 190 -13.19 22.79 7.98
N LYS A 191 -12.45 22.48 9.04
CA LYS A 191 -12.36 23.33 10.24
C LYS A 191 -11.74 24.69 9.96
N GLN A 192 -10.66 24.74 9.19
CA GLN A 192 -9.98 25.97 8.79
C GLN A 192 -10.92 26.95 8.08
N HIS A 193 -11.87 26.41 7.33
CA HIS A 193 -12.85 27.20 6.56
C HIS A 193 -14.23 27.28 7.23
N ASN A 194 -14.34 26.92 8.52
CA ASN A 194 -15.57 26.98 9.31
C ASN A 194 -16.74 26.21 8.68
N LEU A 195 -16.47 25.14 7.94
CA LEU A 195 -17.52 24.29 7.43
C LEU A 195 -18.17 23.49 8.58
N ARG A 196 -19.45 23.26 8.43
CA ARG A 196 -20.19 22.34 9.29
C ARG A 196 -19.96 20.91 8.83
N PHE A 197 -19.02 20.21 9.47
CA PHE A 197 -18.63 18.88 9.07
C PHE A 197 -18.84 17.83 10.16
N MET A 198 -18.92 16.57 9.75
CA MET A 198 -18.88 15.40 10.61
C MET A 198 -17.79 14.46 10.12
N LEU A 199 -16.93 13.98 11.05
CA LEU A 199 -15.91 12.99 10.78
C LEU A 199 -16.28 11.67 11.48
N ILE A 200 -16.50 10.62 10.70
CA ILE A 200 -16.88 9.29 11.21
C ILE A 200 -15.84 8.25 10.83
N ASP A 201 -15.65 7.24 11.68
CA ASP A 201 -14.82 6.07 11.40
C ASP A 201 -15.42 4.80 12.02
N GLN A 202 -15.23 3.66 11.37
CA GLN A 202 -15.62 2.36 11.93
C GLN A 202 -14.74 1.93 13.12
N GLN A 203 -13.56 2.55 13.29
CA GLN A 203 -12.58 2.31 14.35
C GLN A 203 -12.14 3.66 14.96
N ASN A 204 -11.04 3.64 15.72
CA ASN A 204 -10.41 4.85 16.22
C ASN A 204 -9.68 5.61 15.10
N ALA A 205 -9.42 6.90 15.32
CA ALA A 205 -8.65 7.72 14.40
C ALA A 205 -7.21 7.18 14.21
N GLY A 206 -6.71 7.26 12.96
CA GLY A 206 -5.38 6.78 12.59
C GLY A 206 -5.39 5.81 11.40
N GLY A 207 -6.55 5.25 11.09
CA GLY A 207 -6.75 4.38 9.93
C GLY A 207 -5.83 3.15 9.94
N THR A 208 -5.26 2.81 8.79
CA THR A 208 -4.40 1.63 8.62
C THR A 208 -3.16 1.64 9.53
N ILE A 209 -2.66 2.82 9.95
CA ILE A 209 -1.49 2.94 10.82
C ILE A 209 -1.73 2.29 12.18
N LEU A 210 -2.95 2.35 12.71
CA LEU A 210 -3.33 1.67 13.96
C LEU A 210 -3.08 0.16 13.93
N GLN A 211 -3.19 -0.44 12.74
CA GLN A 211 -3.10 -1.89 12.55
C GLN A 211 -1.66 -2.38 12.28
N TYR A 212 -0.70 -1.46 12.18
CA TYR A 212 0.70 -1.84 12.00
C TYR A 212 1.26 -2.45 13.28
N PRO A 213 2.21 -3.40 13.15
CA PRO A 213 2.98 -3.88 14.30
C PRO A 213 3.72 -2.74 15.00
N ARG A 214 4.01 -2.93 16.27
CA ARG A 214 4.83 -2.02 17.07
C ARG A 214 6.19 -1.77 16.41
N LYS A 215 6.69 -0.54 16.51
CA LYS A 215 7.98 -0.08 15.93
C LYS A 215 8.09 -0.20 14.40
N LYS A 216 6.97 -0.39 13.69
CA LYS A 216 7.01 -0.42 12.23
C LYS A 216 7.41 0.94 11.66
N VAL A 217 8.42 0.95 10.81
CA VAL A 217 8.83 2.14 10.05
C VAL A 217 7.88 2.35 8.87
N VAL A 218 7.38 3.56 8.76
CA VAL A 218 6.47 4.01 7.71
C VAL A 218 7.15 5.09 6.89
N MET A 219 7.32 4.82 5.61
CA MET A 219 7.93 5.78 4.68
C MET A 219 6.88 6.79 4.20
N THR A 220 7.28 8.04 4.09
CA THR A 220 6.48 9.11 3.49
C THR A 220 7.41 10.10 2.77
N LYS A 221 6.86 11.20 2.28
CA LYS A 221 7.64 12.37 1.84
C LYS A 221 7.19 13.57 2.67
N PRO A 222 8.02 14.61 2.81
CA PRO A 222 7.60 15.85 3.45
C PRO A 222 6.26 16.33 2.89
N VAL A 223 5.34 16.69 3.78
CA VAL A 223 3.98 17.14 3.44
C VAL A 223 3.46 18.08 4.49
N GLU A 224 2.73 19.09 4.06
CA GLU A 224 2.04 20.02 4.94
C GLU A 224 0.67 19.50 5.33
N ILE A 225 0.39 19.49 6.64
CA ILE A 225 -0.92 19.17 7.21
C ILE A 225 -1.64 20.49 7.49
N PRO A 226 -2.87 20.70 6.99
CA PRO A 226 -3.64 21.92 7.23
C PRO A 226 -3.71 22.27 8.74
N LEU A 227 -3.57 23.54 9.10
CA LEU A 227 -3.54 24.08 10.48
C LEU A 227 -2.37 23.57 11.36
N PHE A 228 -1.79 22.41 11.10
CA PHE A 228 -0.77 21.81 11.96
C PHE A 228 0.67 22.15 11.52
N GLY A 229 0.92 22.15 10.21
CA GLY A 229 2.24 22.39 9.64
C GLY A 229 2.89 21.15 9.01
N TRP A 230 4.22 21.13 8.92
CA TRP A 230 4.96 20.18 8.10
C TRP A 230 5.36 18.90 8.82
N LEU A 231 5.03 17.75 8.22
CA LEU A 231 5.74 16.49 8.43
C LEU A 231 7.03 16.53 7.61
N LYS A 232 8.18 16.71 8.27
CA LYS A 232 9.46 16.97 7.58
C LYS A 232 10.27 15.71 7.27
N LYS A 233 10.09 14.63 8.04
CA LYS A 233 10.86 13.40 7.91
C LYS A 233 10.38 12.55 6.71
N HIS A 234 11.29 11.75 6.16
CA HIS A 234 10.97 10.74 5.15
C HIS A 234 10.51 9.41 5.76
N GLU A 235 10.86 9.18 7.02
CA GLU A 235 10.51 7.98 7.77
C GLU A 235 10.00 8.38 9.16
N TYR A 236 8.95 7.69 9.60
CA TYR A 236 8.39 7.78 10.94
C TYR A 236 8.13 6.37 11.47
N THR A 237 8.21 6.18 12.77
CA THR A 237 7.64 4.96 13.36
C THR A 237 6.12 5.07 13.40
N LYS A 238 5.46 3.92 13.57
CA LYS A 238 4.01 3.87 13.81
C LYS A 238 3.62 4.80 14.95
N GLU A 239 4.36 4.70 16.05
CA GLU A 239 4.11 5.44 17.29
C GLU A 239 4.21 6.94 17.07
N GLU A 240 5.29 7.43 16.46
CA GLU A 240 5.46 8.84 16.12
C GLU A 240 4.30 9.41 15.30
N LEU A 241 3.79 8.63 14.33
CA LEU A 241 2.65 9.06 13.53
C LEU A 241 1.35 9.09 14.34
N LEU A 242 1.13 8.12 15.21
CA LEU A 242 -0.06 8.08 16.08
C LEU A 242 -0.05 9.21 17.09
N ASP A 243 1.12 9.51 17.68
CA ASP A 243 1.30 10.64 18.60
C ASP A 243 0.98 11.97 17.90
N ILE A 244 1.44 12.14 16.65
CA ILE A 244 1.10 13.32 15.83
C ILE A 244 -0.41 13.41 15.56
N TRP A 245 -1.06 12.28 15.24
CA TRP A 245 -2.52 12.27 15.00
C TRP A 245 -3.30 12.57 16.28
N GLU A 246 -2.83 12.10 17.44
CA GLU A 246 -3.43 12.41 18.72
C GLU A 246 -3.23 13.90 19.08
N GLU A 247 -2.03 14.45 18.92
CA GLU A 247 -1.74 15.88 19.10
C GLU A 247 -2.67 16.74 18.23
N ILE A 248 -2.85 16.37 16.95
CA ILE A 248 -3.75 17.08 16.04
C ILE A 248 -5.19 17.06 16.56
N GLN A 249 -5.68 15.91 17.00
CA GLN A 249 -7.05 15.78 17.51
C GLN A 249 -7.26 16.65 18.78
N GLN A 250 -6.31 16.62 19.70
CA GLN A 250 -6.36 17.42 20.93
C GLN A 250 -6.25 18.92 20.65
N LYS A 251 -5.22 19.35 19.92
CA LYS A 251 -4.93 20.75 19.63
C LYS A 251 -6.07 21.43 18.86
N PHE A 252 -6.64 20.75 17.90
CA PHE A 252 -7.72 21.30 17.09
C PHE A 252 -9.12 20.82 17.50
N GLN A 253 -9.24 20.11 18.61
CA GLN A 253 -10.52 19.59 19.13
C GLN A 253 -11.32 18.88 18.04
N LEU A 254 -10.66 18.03 17.25
CA LEU A 254 -11.31 17.26 16.21
C LEU A 254 -12.06 16.08 16.84
N LYS A 255 -13.38 16.14 16.78
CA LYS A 255 -14.24 15.05 17.24
C LYS A 255 -14.41 14.03 16.13
N VAL A 256 -13.91 12.81 16.39
CA VAL A 256 -14.12 11.65 15.53
C VAL A 256 -15.24 10.81 16.14
N LYS A 257 -16.32 10.59 15.40
CA LYS A 257 -17.37 9.66 15.83
C LYS A 257 -16.95 8.25 15.42
N THR A 258 -16.52 7.48 16.39
CA THR A 258 -16.02 6.12 16.22
C THR A 258 -17.13 5.08 16.25
N ASN A 259 -16.84 3.83 15.83
CA ASN A 259 -17.81 2.73 15.71
C ASN A 259 -18.96 3.02 14.71
N GLU A 260 -18.74 3.94 13.78
CA GLU A 260 -19.68 4.34 12.74
C GLU A 260 -19.23 3.77 11.37
N LYS A 261 -19.59 2.52 11.10
CA LYS A 261 -19.35 1.90 9.81
C LYS A 261 -20.40 2.35 8.80
N LEU A 262 -19.97 2.98 7.71
CA LEU A 262 -20.85 3.35 6.60
C LEU A 262 -21.42 2.09 5.93
N GLU A 263 -22.75 2.03 5.78
CA GLU A 263 -23.47 0.91 5.16
C GLU A 263 -24.16 1.30 3.85
N ASN A 264 -24.56 2.58 3.73
CA ASN A 264 -25.22 3.07 2.53
C ASN A 264 -25.11 4.58 2.37
N ILE A 265 -25.25 5.06 1.14
CA ILE A 265 -25.43 6.47 0.77
C ILE A 265 -26.58 6.54 -0.22
N GLU A 266 -27.58 7.34 0.08
CA GLU A 266 -28.74 7.58 -0.78
C GLU A 266 -28.81 9.05 -1.18
N LYS A 267 -29.04 9.32 -2.45
CA LYS A 267 -29.23 10.69 -2.94
C LYS A 267 -30.68 11.14 -2.63
N MET A 268 -30.81 12.26 -1.95
CA MET A 268 -32.08 12.91 -1.62
C MET A 268 -32.09 14.32 -2.20
N ASN A 269 -32.61 14.50 -3.39
CA ASN A 269 -32.56 15.78 -4.13
C ASN A 269 -31.10 16.26 -4.33
N LYS A 270 -30.73 17.38 -3.69
CA LYS A 270 -29.36 17.96 -3.73
C LYS A 270 -28.48 17.55 -2.52
N LYS A 271 -28.94 16.61 -1.70
CA LYS A 271 -28.27 16.17 -0.47
C LYS A 271 -28.05 14.66 -0.51
N TYR A 272 -27.26 14.18 0.42
CA TYR A 272 -27.00 12.76 0.62
C TYR A 272 -27.40 12.34 2.03
N LYS A 273 -28.11 11.24 2.13
CA LYS A 273 -28.39 10.54 3.39
C LYS A 273 -27.38 9.41 3.54
N LEU A 274 -26.53 9.51 4.56
CA LEU A 274 -25.57 8.47 4.91
C LEU A 274 -26.16 7.64 6.05
N THR A 275 -26.22 6.33 5.86
CA THR A 275 -26.65 5.37 6.88
C THR A 275 -25.42 4.61 7.37
N THR A 276 -25.21 4.63 8.68
CA THR A 276 -24.20 3.84 9.37
C THR A 276 -24.89 2.77 10.22
N LYS A 277 -24.12 1.92 10.88
CA LYS A 277 -24.65 0.89 11.78
C LYS A 277 -25.55 1.47 12.90
N SER A 278 -25.26 2.67 13.38
CA SER A 278 -25.90 3.27 14.58
C SER A 278 -26.57 4.62 14.36
N SER A 279 -26.30 5.28 13.24
CA SER A 279 -26.75 6.67 13.02
C SER A 279 -27.09 6.94 11.56
N THR A 280 -27.74 8.09 11.33
CA THR A 280 -28.01 8.62 10.00
C THR A 280 -27.57 10.08 9.95
N TYR A 281 -26.92 10.48 8.84
CA TYR A 281 -26.42 11.83 8.62
C TYR A 281 -26.96 12.39 7.30
N LEU A 282 -27.24 13.68 7.26
CA LEU A 282 -27.56 14.41 6.03
C LEU A 282 -26.41 15.34 5.69
N ALA A 283 -25.93 15.29 4.45
CA ALA A 283 -24.82 16.10 3.98
C ALA A 283 -25.04 16.63 2.55
N SER A 284 -24.53 17.81 2.27
CA SER A 284 -24.47 18.36 0.91
C SER A 284 -23.36 17.67 0.10
N ASN A 285 -22.23 17.35 0.76
CA ASN A 285 -21.10 16.67 0.16
C ASN A 285 -20.60 15.52 1.04
N VAL A 286 -19.97 14.52 0.42
CA VAL A 286 -19.40 13.34 1.10
C VAL A 286 -17.97 13.13 0.65
N VAL A 287 -17.06 12.96 1.60
CA VAL A 287 -15.66 12.58 1.32
C VAL A 287 -15.44 11.15 1.80
N LEU A 288 -15.20 10.23 0.87
CA LEU A 288 -14.87 8.84 1.15
C LEU A 288 -13.34 8.70 1.33
N ALA A 289 -12.90 8.65 2.58
CA ALA A 289 -11.50 8.45 2.98
C ALA A 289 -11.25 7.05 3.56
N LEU A 290 -11.95 6.03 3.02
CA LEU A 290 -12.06 4.67 3.56
C LEU A 290 -10.76 3.85 3.46
N GLY A 291 -9.78 4.27 2.64
CA GLY A 291 -8.61 3.46 2.31
C GLY A 291 -8.94 2.20 1.51
N ARG A 292 -7.92 1.40 1.16
CA ARG A 292 -8.10 0.15 0.38
C ARG A 292 -8.06 -1.13 1.20
N ARG A 293 -7.59 -1.10 2.44
CA ARG A 293 -7.45 -2.34 3.22
C ARG A 293 -8.79 -2.96 3.61
N GLY A 294 -9.82 -2.15 3.82
CA GLY A 294 -11.16 -2.63 4.13
C GLY A 294 -11.20 -3.65 5.28
N THR A 295 -11.99 -4.69 5.12
CA THR A 295 -12.09 -5.83 6.04
C THR A 295 -10.99 -6.85 5.75
N PRO A 296 -10.37 -7.49 6.75
CA PRO A 296 -9.45 -8.60 6.52
C PRO A 296 -10.12 -9.70 5.70
N ARG A 297 -9.39 -10.22 4.70
CA ARG A 297 -9.88 -11.32 3.89
C ARG A 297 -9.92 -12.59 4.72
N LYS A 298 -11.06 -13.23 4.74
CA LYS A 298 -11.25 -14.53 5.38
C LYS A 298 -10.75 -15.66 4.47
N LEU A 299 -10.33 -16.77 5.09
CA LEU A 299 -9.99 -18.00 4.38
C LEU A 299 -11.24 -18.81 4.07
N ASN A 300 -12.31 -18.62 4.84
CA ASN A 300 -13.57 -19.38 4.79
C ASN A 300 -13.35 -20.89 5.03
N VAL A 301 -12.54 -21.22 6.03
CA VAL A 301 -12.25 -22.59 6.45
C VAL A 301 -12.86 -22.89 7.81
N PRO A 302 -13.21 -24.17 8.11
CA PRO A 302 -13.69 -24.59 9.42
C PRO A 302 -12.72 -24.17 10.53
N GLY A 303 -13.25 -23.57 11.61
CA GLY A 303 -12.49 -23.12 12.78
C GLY A 303 -11.79 -21.78 12.64
N GLU A 304 -12.03 -21.02 11.56
CA GLU A 304 -11.51 -19.66 11.39
C GLU A 304 -12.08 -18.66 12.40
N ASP A 305 -13.20 -18.95 13.02
CA ASP A 305 -13.87 -18.15 14.04
C ASP A 305 -13.32 -18.39 15.47
N LYS A 306 -12.40 -19.31 15.65
CA LYS A 306 -11.80 -19.60 16.95
C LYS A 306 -11.01 -18.41 17.51
N SER A 307 -10.98 -18.26 18.82
CA SER A 307 -10.29 -17.17 19.53
C SER A 307 -8.79 -17.08 19.31
N LYS A 308 -8.16 -18.19 18.90
CA LYS A 308 -6.73 -18.25 18.54
C LYS A 308 -6.41 -17.68 17.15
N VAL A 309 -7.44 -17.32 16.35
CA VAL A 309 -7.27 -16.79 14.98
C VAL A 309 -7.29 -15.26 15.00
N MET A 310 -6.26 -14.66 14.45
CA MET A 310 -6.06 -13.22 14.42
C MET A 310 -5.71 -12.73 13.04
N TYR A 311 -6.16 -11.51 12.71
CA TYR A 311 -5.89 -10.84 11.41
C TYR A 311 -4.88 -9.70 11.54
N LYS A 312 -4.31 -9.51 12.71
CA LYS A 312 -3.32 -8.46 13.00
C LYS A 312 -2.39 -8.92 14.12
N LEU A 313 -1.13 -8.58 14.02
CA LEU A 313 -0.16 -8.70 15.09
C LEU A 313 0.12 -7.30 15.64
N LEU A 314 -0.23 -7.05 16.90
CA LEU A 314 0.02 -5.76 17.54
C LEU A 314 1.40 -5.71 18.17
N ASP A 315 1.74 -6.74 18.93
CA ASP A 315 3.03 -6.87 19.60
C ASP A 315 3.49 -8.33 19.57
N ALA A 316 4.67 -8.57 19.00
CA ALA A 316 5.24 -9.91 18.94
C ALA A 316 5.80 -10.37 20.31
N GLU A 317 6.17 -9.44 21.18
CA GLU A 317 6.78 -9.73 22.48
C GLU A 317 5.82 -10.45 23.45
N THR A 318 4.51 -10.40 23.15
CA THR A 318 3.47 -11.07 23.96
C THR A 318 3.37 -12.58 23.72
N TYR A 319 4.04 -13.11 22.69
CA TYR A 319 3.98 -14.53 22.31
C TYR A 319 5.33 -15.18 22.58
N GLN A 320 5.38 -16.15 23.47
CA GLN A 320 6.59 -16.90 23.84
C GLN A 320 6.23 -18.36 24.07
N ASN A 321 7.11 -19.29 23.64
CA ASN A 321 6.93 -20.74 23.75
C ASN A 321 5.66 -21.24 23.06
N GLU A 322 5.34 -20.69 21.88
CA GLU A 322 4.10 -20.94 21.17
C GLU A 322 4.36 -21.55 19.78
N ASP A 323 3.42 -22.39 19.34
CA ASP A 323 3.36 -22.92 17.98
C ASP A 323 2.48 -21.97 17.14
N ILE A 324 3.09 -21.18 16.25
CA ILE A 324 2.44 -20.09 15.56
C ILE A 324 2.41 -20.32 14.06
N LEU A 325 1.22 -20.24 13.48
CA LEU A 325 1.04 -20.28 12.03
C LEU A 325 0.76 -18.87 11.49
N ILE A 326 1.50 -18.49 10.46
CA ILE A 326 1.27 -17.28 9.66
C ILE A 326 0.70 -17.71 8.30
N VAL A 327 -0.46 -17.19 7.93
CA VAL A 327 -1.06 -17.45 6.61
C VAL A 327 -0.89 -16.21 5.73
N GLY A 328 -0.07 -16.32 4.69
CA GLY A 328 0.19 -15.26 3.74
C GLY A 328 1.66 -15.11 3.35
N GLY A 329 1.92 -14.32 2.31
CA GLY A 329 3.28 -14.16 1.74
C GLY A 329 3.56 -12.73 1.28
N GLY A 330 2.93 -11.74 1.91
CA GLY A 330 3.25 -10.32 1.73
C GLY A 330 4.14 -9.78 2.84
N ASP A 331 4.58 -8.51 2.74
CA ASP A 331 5.45 -7.89 3.75
C ASP A 331 4.91 -8.01 5.17
N SER A 332 3.61 -7.83 5.38
CA SER A 332 3.00 -7.95 6.71
C SER A 332 3.13 -9.35 7.31
N ALA A 333 2.95 -10.40 6.49
CA ALA A 333 3.11 -11.78 6.92
C ALA A 333 4.57 -12.09 7.29
N VAL A 334 5.50 -11.70 6.42
CA VAL A 334 6.93 -11.95 6.60
C VAL A 334 7.48 -11.17 7.81
N GLU A 335 7.11 -9.90 7.96
CA GLU A 335 7.50 -9.06 9.09
C GLU A 335 6.95 -9.63 10.42
N ALA A 336 5.69 -10.10 10.43
CA ALA A 336 5.10 -10.75 11.59
C ALA A 336 5.82 -12.04 11.95
N ALA A 337 6.08 -12.90 10.97
CA ALA A 337 6.82 -14.15 11.17
C ALA A 337 8.22 -13.90 11.75
N MET A 338 8.97 -12.94 11.18
CA MET A 338 10.29 -12.57 11.68
C MET A 338 10.25 -11.97 13.09
N GLY A 339 9.21 -11.20 13.41
CA GLY A 339 9.03 -10.63 14.75
C GLY A 339 8.77 -11.70 15.80
N LEU A 340 7.88 -12.63 15.49
CA LEU A 340 7.51 -13.75 16.37
C LEU A 340 8.64 -14.77 16.54
N ALA A 341 9.38 -15.07 15.47
CA ALA A 341 10.51 -16.01 15.52
C ALA A 341 11.74 -15.49 16.27
N ARG A 342 11.77 -14.20 16.62
CA ARG A 342 12.78 -13.61 17.52
C ARG A 342 12.44 -13.79 18.99
N GLN A 343 11.21 -14.15 19.31
CA GLN A 343 10.78 -14.35 20.68
C GLN A 343 11.18 -15.75 21.17
N PRO A 344 11.51 -15.90 22.45
CA PRO A 344 11.99 -17.16 22.99
C PRO A 344 10.96 -18.29 22.82
N GLY A 345 11.43 -19.46 22.40
CA GLY A 345 10.66 -20.69 22.38
C GLY A 345 9.54 -20.79 21.35
N ASN A 346 9.39 -19.79 20.49
CA ASN A 346 8.37 -19.84 19.44
C ASN A 346 8.79 -20.73 18.27
N ASN A 347 7.87 -21.61 17.83
CA ASN A 347 7.94 -22.33 16.57
C ASN A 347 7.08 -21.60 15.54
N VAL A 348 7.69 -20.93 14.57
CA VAL A 348 6.96 -20.13 13.60
C VAL A 348 6.92 -20.81 12.24
N THR A 349 5.71 -21.04 11.75
CA THR A 349 5.45 -21.63 10.43
C THR A 349 4.72 -20.62 9.54
N ILE A 350 5.09 -20.54 8.26
CA ILE A 350 4.38 -19.77 7.24
C ILE A 350 3.73 -20.73 6.24
N SER A 351 2.43 -20.57 5.99
CA SER A 351 1.74 -21.19 4.85
C SER A 351 1.49 -20.14 3.78
N TYR A 352 1.95 -20.40 2.56
CA TYR A 352 1.78 -19.51 1.44
C TYR A 352 1.39 -20.22 0.15
N ARG A 353 0.31 -19.74 -0.51
CA ARG A 353 -0.30 -20.38 -1.70
C ARG A 353 0.50 -20.32 -2.99
N LYS A 354 1.67 -19.65 -3.02
CA LYS A 354 2.55 -19.60 -4.19
C LYS A 354 3.85 -20.31 -3.89
N SER A 355 4.59 -20.68 -4.94
CA SER A 355 5.86 -21.40 -4.87
C SER A 355 7.03 -20.63 -4.25
N ARG A 356 6.87 -19.30 -4.05
CA ARG A 356 7.86 -18.43 -3.40
C ARG A 356 7.25 -17.08 -3.03
N PHE A 357 7.97 -16.28 -2.24
CA PHE A 357 7.59 -14.90 -1.98
C PHE A 357 7.81 -14.06 -3.24
N VAL A 358 6.72 -13.48 -3.79
CA VAL A 358 6.76 -12.79 -5.10
C VAL A 358 6.67 -11.26 -4.99
N ARG A 359 6.20 -10.72 -3.86
CA ARG A 359 5.91 -9.28 -3.71
C ARG A 359 6.46 -8.62 -2.45
N ILE A 360 7.28 -9.33 -1.68
CA ILE A 360 7.92 -8.75 -0.51
C ILE A 360 9.07 -7.82 -0.92
N LYS A 361 9.34 -6.84 -0.11
CA LYS A 361 10.44 -5.90 -0.30
C LYS A 361 11.77 -6.62 -0.24
N THR A 362 12.74 -6.16 -1.02
CA THR A 362 14.06 -6.81 -1.11
C THR A 362 14.74 -6.96 0.25
N ARG A 363 14.58 -5.98 1.15
CA ARG A 363 15.09 -6.09 2.53
C ARG A 363 14.44 -7.26 3.29
N ASN A 364 13.12 -7.39 3.20
CA ASN A 364 12.38 -8.47 3.85
C ASN A 364 12.74 -9.83 3.25
N GLU A 365 12.91 -9.89 1.93
CA GLU A 365 13.35 -11.10 1.22
C GLU A 365 14.71 -11.60 1.73
N GLN A 366 15.68 -10.70 1.89
CA GLN A 366 17.00 -11.05 2.41
C GLN A 366 16.96 -11.52 3.87
N LEU A 367 16.15 -10.86 4.71
CA LEU A 367 16.06 -11.20 6.13
C LEU A 367 15.33 -12.52 6.36
N ILE A 368 14.19 -12.75 5.68
CA ILE A 368 13.42 -13.97 5.83
C ILE A 368 14.20 -15.18 5.31
N SER A 369 14.90 -15.05 4.18
CA SER A 369 15.73 -16.14 3.64
C SER A 369 16.77 -16.60 4.64
N ARG A 370 17.47 -15.68 5.30
CA ARG A 370 18.43 -16.05 6.37
C ARG A 370 17.76 -16.77 7.53
N MET A 371 16.57 -16.33 7.96
CA MET A 371 15.87 -16.99 9.07
C MET A 371 15.33 -18.37 8.70
N ILE A 372 15.02 -18.60 7.43
CA ILE A 372 14.67 -19.93 6.90
C ILE A 372 15.92 -20.81 6.86
N ASP A 373 17.03 -20.31 6.32
CA ASP A 373 18.31 -21.03 6.28
C ASP A 373 18.80 -21.41 7.70
N ASP A 374 18.63 -20.49 8.68
CA ASP A 374 18.91 -20.71 10.11
C ASP A 374 17.89 -21.61 10.82
N ARG A 375 16.87 -22.14 10.12
CA ARG A 375 15.77 -22.97 10.66
C ARG A 375 14.96 -22.30 11.78
N LYS A 376 14.92 -20.97 11.81
CA LYS A 376 14.10 -20.19 12.76
C LYS A 376 12.66 -20.03 12.30
N ILE A 377 12.39 -20.20 11.02
CA ILE A 377 11.06 -20.15 10.41
C ILE A 377 10.94 -21.30 9.42
N THR A 378 9.86 -22.04 9.53
CA THR A 378 9.47 -23.07 8.56
C THR A 378 8.51 -22.46 7.54
N VAL A 379 8.68 -22.76 6.23
CA VAL A 379 7.78 -22.25 5.19
C VAL A 379 7.25 -23.40 4.36
N PHE A 380 5.94 -23.49 4.26
CA PHE A 380 5.23 -24.33 3.28
C PHE A 380 4.75 -23.44 2.14
N PHE A 381 5.41 -23.56 1.01
CA PHE A 381 4.95 -22.96 -0.25
C PHE A 381 3.91 -23.84 -0.92
N ASP A 382 3.19 -23.31 -1.90
CA ASP A 382 2.11 -23.99 -2.63
C ASP A 382 1.10 -24.68 -1.70
N SER A 383 0.81 -24.01 -0.57
CA SER A 383 0.01 -24.55 0.52
C SER A 383 -1.19 -23.68 0.88
N ASN A 384 -2.26 -24.35 1.31
CA ASN A 384 -3.49 -23.72 1.78
C ASN A 384 -3.93 -24.35 3.10
N ILE A 385 -4.64 -23.58 3.90
CA ILE A 385 -5.26 -24.07 5.14
C ILE A 385 -6.55 -24.77 4.78
N VAL A 386 -6.76 -25.95 5.34
CA VAL A 386 -7.98 -26.75 5.18
C VAL A 386 -8.90 -26.59 6.39
N GLN A 387 -8.33 -26.69 7.59
CA GLN A 387 -9.08 -26.61 8.84
C GLN A 387 -8.20 -26.07 9.98
N ILE A 388 -8.82 -25.35 10.91
CA ILE A 388 -8.18 -24.88 12.14
C ILE A 388 -8.82 -25.62 13.32
N GLY A 389 -8.09 -26.59 13.90
CA GLY A 389 -8.46 -27.33 15.09
C GLY A 389 -8.24 -26.53 16.38
N ASP A 390 -8.40 -27.13 17.54
CA ASP A 390 -8.16 -26.46 18.83
C ASP A 390 -6.67 -26.34 19.16
N ARG A 391 -5.89 -27.37 18.87
CA ARG A 391 -4.45 -27.45 19.13
C ARG A 391 -3.60 -27.76 17.90
N ASP A 392 -4.22 -27.75 16.73
CA ASP A 392 -3.59 -28.08 15.46
C ASP A 392 -4.15 -27.22 14.32
N VAL A 393 -3.51 -27.30 13.18
CA VAL A 393 -4.00 -26.78 11.89
C VAL A 393 -3.67 -27.78 10.80
N THR A 394 -4.67 -28.10 9.98
CA THR A 394 -4.50 -28.93 8.79
C THR A 394 -4.14 -28.08 7.59
N ILE A 395 -3.02 -28.42 6.98
CA ILE A 395 -2.44 -27.76 5.80
C ILE A 395 -2.44 -28.76 4.66
N LYS A 396 -2.81 -28.29 3.46
CA LYS A 396 -2.72 -29.05 2.23
C LYS A 396 -1.74 -28.35 1.27
N ASN A 397 -0.81 -29.12 0.74
CA ASN A 397 0.03 -28.74 -0.40
C ASN A 397 -0.31 -29.62 -1.62
N ASP A 398 0.45 -29.51 -2.70
CA ASP A 398 0.21 -30.28 -3.93
C ASP A 398 0.45 -31.79 -3.78
N GLN A 399 1.11 -32.22 -2.70
CA GLN A 399 1.54 -33.61 -2.48
C GLN A 399 0.68 -34.30 -1.43
N GLU A 400 0.37 -33.62 -0.33
CA GLU A 400 -0.26 -34.24 0.83
C GLU A 400 -1.07 -33.22 1.67
N GLU A 401 -1.91 -33.80 2.54
CA GLU A 401 -2.60 -33.08 3.60
C GLU A 401 -2.08 -33.56 4.95
N PHE A 402 -1.63 -32.64 5.81
CA PHE A 402 -1.02 -32.94 7.09
C PHE A 402 -1.40 -31.91 8.15
N SER A 403 -1.31 -32.30 9.42
CA SER A 403 -1.57 -31.39 10.54
C SER A 403 -0.29 -31.07 11.29
N ILE A 404 -0.22 -29.81 11.75
CA ILE A 404 0.84 -29.30 12.60
C ILE A 404 0.29 -28.83 13.95
N PRO A 405 1.04 -28.93 15.06
CA PRO A 405 0.69 -28.30 16.32
C PRO A 405 0.50 -26.79 16.14
N ASN A 406 -0.46 -26.21 16.83
CA ASN A 406 -0.75 -24.78 16.70
C ASN A 406 -1.46 -24.18 17.90
N SER A 407 -0.86 -23.12 18.47
CA SER A 407 -1.45 -22.29 19.51
C SER A 407 -2.16 -21.05 18.94
N TYR A 408 -1.58 -20.43 17.90
CA TYR A 408 -2.08 -19.18 17.30
C TYR A 408 -1.98 -19.19 15.78
N VAL A 409 -3.00 -18.61 15.14
CA VAL A 409 -3.03 -18.42 13.68
C VAL A 409 -3.14 -16.94 13.38
N PHE A 410 -2.21 -16.39 12.61
CA PHE A 410 -2.28 -15.04 12.09
C PHE A 410 -2.53 -15.03 10.58
N ILE A 411 -3.66 -14.48 10.15
CA ILE A 411 -4.08 -14.46 8.75
C ILE A 411 -3.73 -13.11 8.13
N PHE A 412 -2.72 -13.09 7.25
CA PHE A 412 -2.30 -11.94 6.46
C PHE A 412 -2.59 -12.15 4.97
N ALA A 413 -3.80 -12.60 4.66
CA ALA A 413 -4.27 -12.85 3.29
C ALA A 413 -4.62 -11.58 2.50
N GLY A 414 -4.35 -10.41 3.07
CA GLY A 414 -4.73 -9.10 2.54
C GLY A 414 -6.08 -8.64 3.05
N GLY A 415 -6.55 -7.50 2.55
CA GLY A 415 -7.87 -6.96 2.86
C GLY A 415 -8.77 -6.97 1.62
N GLU A 416 -10.05 -6.91 1.86
CA GLU A 416 -11.05 -6.69 0.83
C GLU A 416 -11.34 -5.19 0.78
N PRO A 417 -11.01 -4.52 -0.34
CA PRO A 417 -11.34 -3.11 -0.52
C PRO A 417 -12.87 -2.91 -0.41
N PRO A 418 -13.35 -1.72 -0.02
CA PRO A 418 -14.79 -1.44 0.13
C PRO A 418 -15.51 -1.31 -1.22
N LEU A 419 -15.07 -2.04 -2.26
CA LEU A 419 -15.65 -2.01 -3.60
C LEU A 419 -17.13 -2.41 -3.62
N PRO A 420 -17.59 -3.44 -2.88
CA PRO A 420 -19.02 -3.78 -2.85
C PRO A 420 -19.90 -2.63 -2.38
N LEU A 421 -19.46 -1.86 -1.39
CA LEU A 421 -20.17 -0.66 -0.94
C LEU A 421 -20.18 0.41 -2.03
N MET A 422 -19.05 0.63 -2.70
CA MET A 422 -18.93 1.64 -3.76
C MET A 422 -19.80 1.31 -4.97
N HIS A 423 -19.84 0.04 -5.39
CA HIS A 423 -20.78 -0.42 -6.43
C HIS A 423 -22.25 -0.26 -6.01
N LYS A 424 -22.57 -0.62 -4.75
CA LYS A 424 -23.92 -0.46 -4.19
C LYS A 424 -24.44 0.98 -4.26
N ILE A 425 -23.58 1.96 -4.00
CA ILE A 425 -23.94 3.39 -4.07
C ILE A 425 -23.84 3.97 -5.48
N GLY A 426 -23.43 3.19 -6.50
CA GLY A 426 -23.41 3.57 -7.91
C GLY A 426 -22.14 4.31 -8.36
N ILE A 427 -21.01 4.18 -7.65
CA ILE A 427 -19.73 4.70 -8.11
C ILE A 427 -19.20 3.84 -9.26
N LYS A 428 -18.84 4.48 -10.37
CA LYS A 428 -18.29 3.84 -11.57
C LYS A 428 -16.79 3.61 -11.46
N PHE A 429 -16.32 2.52 -12.07
CA PHE A 429 -14.92 2.12 -12.12
C PHE A 429 -14.37 2.14 -13.55
N GLY A 430 -13.05 2.13 -13.69
CA GLY A 430 -12.36 2.38 -14.94
C GLY A 430 -12.79 1.50 -16.12
N GLY A 431 -13.10 0.22 -15.88
CA GLY A 431 -13.59 -0.70 -16.92
C GLY A 431 -15.00 -0.39 -17.47
N GLU A 432 -15.76 0.50 -16.81
CA GLU A 432 -17.13 0.87 -17.19
C GLU A 432 -17.21 2.14 -18.07
N LEU A 433 -16.06 2.68 -18.50
CA LEU A 433 -16.02 3.78 -19.46
C LEU A 433 -16.39 3.27 -20.85
N GLU A 434 -17.66 2.95 -21.07
CA GLU A 434 -18.22 2.88 -22.41
C GLU A 434 -18.48 4.29 -22.92
N SER A 435 -17.76 4.62 -23.99
CA SER A 435 -18.14 5.41 -25.17
C SER A 435 -19.17 6.55 -25.03
N ASP A 436 -19.02 7.44 -24.06
CA ASP A 436 -19.71 8.74 -24.08
C ASP A 436 -18.67 9.89 -24.09
N PHE A 437 -17.75 9.84 -25.07
CA PHE A 437 -16.97 11.00 -25.51
C PHE A 437 -16.78 10.96 -27.02
#